data_0bb29b697e46c518d2c2acc6951696e2
#
_entry.id   0bb29b697e46c518d2c2acc6951696e2
#
_cell.length_a   1.000
_cell.length_b   1.000
_cell.length_c   1.000
_cell.angle_alpha   90.00
_cell.angle_beta   90.00
_cell.angle_gamma   90.00
#
_symmetry.space_group_name_H-M   'P 1'
#
loop_
_entity.id
_entity.type
_entity.pdbx_description
1 polymer ?
#
loop_
_entity_poly.entity_id
_entity_poly.type
_entity_poly.pdbx_seq_one_letter_code
_entity_poly.pdbx_strand_id
1 'polypeptide(L)'
;MNVRKQALLEFLEIPNTQLVIPVYQRVYSWTQRQCEVLWGDVVRAGKEQREHFAGVVLCAQEAESWGCFGRLRIIDGQQRCTTLTLLLIAIRNALDQRRVRD
;
A
#
# COMPACT_ATOMS: atom_id res chain seq x y z
N MET A 1 12.42 17.50 -6.28
CA MET A 1 11.33 16.53 -5.97
C MET A 1 10.96 15.79 -7.23
N ASN A 2 10.96 14.47 -7.15
CA ASN A 2 10.59 13.62 -8.28
C ASN A 2 9.19 13.07 -8.07
N VAL A 3 8.35 13.22 -9.08
CA VAL A 3 6.99 12.66 -9.06
C VAL A 3 6.94 11.50 -10.06
N ARG A 4 6.41 10.36 -9.60
CA ARG A 4 6.32 9.16 -10.42
C ARG A 4 4.95 8.52 -10.25
N LYS A 5 4.34 8.13 -11.37
CA LYS A 5 3.16 7.30 -11.34
C LYS A 5 3.60 5.83 -11.27
N GLN A 6 3.02 5.07 -10.35
CA GLN A 6 3.41 3.70 -10.14
C GLN A 6 2.22 2.87 -9.68
N ALA A 7 2.13 1.63 -10.16
CA ALA A 7 1.11 0.70 -9.68
C ALA A 7 1.40 0.31 -8.24
N LEU A 8 0.35 0.01 -7.48
CA LEU A 8 0.47 -0.33 -6.06
C LEU A 8 1.43 -1.50 -5.82
N LEU A 9 1.29 -2.57 -6.59
CA LEU A 9 2.16 -3.75 -6.41
C LEU A 9 3.61 -3.43 -6.74
N GLU A 10 3.84 -2.63 -7.77
CA GLU A 10 5.20 -2.20 -8.11
C GLU A 10 5.84 -1.41 -6.97
N PHE A 11 5.04 -0.52 -6.34
CA PHE A 11 5.53 0.27 -5.22
C PHE A 11 5.86 -0.60 -4.01
N LEU A 12 4.99 -1.55 -3.68
CA LEU A 12 5.19 -2.43 -2.52
C LEU A 12 6.30 -3.44 -2.74
N GLU A 13 6.63 -3.76 -3.99
CA GLU A 13 7.61 -4.78 -4.34
C GLU A 13 8.90 -4.22 -4.91
N ILE A 14 9.24 -2.96 -4.63
CA ILE A 14 10.51 -2.39 -5.09
C ILE A 14 11.66 -3.26 -4.61
N PRO A 15 12.50 -3.78 -5.52
CA PRO A 15 13.58 -4.68 -5.14
C PRO A 15 14.56 -4.04 -4.16
N ASN A 16 15.01 -4.84 -3.21
CA ASN A 16 16.04 -4.45 -2.24
C ASN A 16 15.70 -3.17 -1.47
N THR A 17 14.41 -2.95 -1.24
CA THR A 17 13.93 -1.74 -0.57
C THR A 17 12.94 -2.12 0.52
N GLN A 18 13.16 -1.60 1.71
CA GLN A 18 12.22 -1.74 2.82
C GLN A 18 11.42 -0.45 2.96
N LEU A 19 10.10 -0.57 2.93
CA LEU A 19 9.21 0.55 3.21
C LEU A 19 9.05 0.67 4.72
N VAL A 20 9.24 1.88 5.25
CA VAL A 20 9.25 2.10 6.70
C VAL A 20 8.26 3.18 7.07
N ILE A 21 7.43 2.90 8.06
CA ILE A 21 6.57 3.91 8.69
C ILE A 21 7.13 4.18 10.08
N PRO A 22 7.63 5.41 10.33
CA PRO A 22 8.25 5.71 11.63
C PRO A 22 7.27 5.58 12.79
N VAL A 23 7.76 5.07 13.92
CA VAL A 23 6.94 4.79 15.10
C VAL A 23 6.32 6.05 15.69
N TYR A 24 7.01 7.18 15.58
CA TYR A 24 6.53 8.47 16.13
C TYR A 24 5.47 9.13 15.26
N GLN A 25 5.13 8.55 14.13
CA GLN A 25 4.08 9.04 13.25
C GLN A 25 2.70 8.64 13.77
N ARG A 26 1.66 9.09 13.10
CA ARG A 26 0.28 8.87 13.55
C ARG A 26 -0.04 7.39 13.72
N VAL A 27 -0.72 7.09 14.82
CA VAL A 27 -1.35 5.78 15.00
C VAL A 27 -2.41 5.57 13.90
N TYR A 28 -2.57 4.34 13.45
CA TYR A 28 -3.58 4.02 12.44
C TYR A 28 -4.95 4.48 12.94
N SER A 29 -5.59 5.35 12.18
CA SER A 29 -6.84 5.99 12.59
C SER A 29 -7.93 6.00 11.50
N TRP A 30 -7.72 5.27 10.42
CA TRP A 30 -8.76 5.18 9.40
C TRP A 30 -10.02 4.56 9.97
N THR A 31 -11.15 5.18 9.67
CA THR A 31 -12.45 4.72 10.13
C THR A 31 -12.97 3.61 9.22
N GLN A 32 -13.96 2.87 9.74
CA GLN A 32 -14.64 1.87 8.93
C GLN A 32 -15.21 2.48 7.64
N ARG A 33 -15.75 3.70 7.74
CA ARG A 33 -16.31 4.36 6.57
C ARG A 33 -15.25 4.65 5.51
N GLN A 34 -14.08 5.09 5.91
CA GLN A 34 -12.99 5.34 4.96
C GLN A 34 -12.56 4.05 4.25
N CYS A 35 -12.49 2.95 5.01
CA CYS A 35 -12.17 1.64 4.44
C CYS A 35 -13.27 1.16 3.47
N GLU A 36 -14.54 1.37 3.81
CA GLU A 36 -15.66 0.99 2.95
C GLU A 36 -15.67 1.78 1.64
N VAL A 37 -15.36 3.07 1.71
CA VAL A 37 -15.29 3.90 0.51
C VAL A 37 -14.17 3.41 -0.40
N LEU A 38 -12.99 3.15 0.15
CA LEU A 38 -11.87 2.62 -0.64
C LEU A 38 -12.24 1.29 -1.29
N TRP A 39 -12.81 0.37 -0.51
CA TRP A 39 -13.21 -0.94 -1.02
C TRP A 39 -14.22 -0.82 -2.16
N GLY A 40 -15.23 0.04 -1.98
CA GLY A 40 -16.23 0.27 -3.03
C GLY A 40 -15.61 0.81 -4.31
N ASP A 41 -14.67 1.73 -4.19
CA ASP A 41 -13.97 2.30 -5.35
C ASP A 41 -13.13 1.25 -6.07
N VAL A 42 -12.44 0.40 -5.34
CA VAL A 42 -11.63 -0.68 -5.91
C VAL A 42 -12.51 -1.68 -6.66
N VAL A 43 -13.61 -2.10 -6.04
CA VAL A 43 -14.55 -3.05 -6.66
C VAL A 43 -15.14 -2.46 -7.94
N ARG A 44 -15.56 -1.19 -7.90
CA ARG A 44 -16.12 -0.52 -9.07
C ARG A 44 -15.11 -0.41 -10.20
N ALA A 45 -13.88 -0.02 -9.88
CA ALA A 45 -12.81 0.06 -10.87
C ALA A 45 -12.55 -1.29 -11.52
N GLY A 46 -12.56 -2.37 -10.72
CA GLY A 46 -12.40 -3.72 -11.25
C GLY A 46 -13.52 -4.15 -12.18
N LYS A 47 -14.77 -3.84 -11.82
CA LYS A 47 -15.92 -4.16 -12.66
C LYS A 47 -15.91 -3.39 -13.97
N GLU A 48 -15.46 -2.15 -13.94
CA GLU A 48 -15.38 -1.29 -15.12
C GLU A 48 -14.07 -1.47 -15.88
N GLN A 49 -13.17 -2.32 -15.39
CA GLN A 49 -11.87 -2.61 -15.99
C GLN A 49 -11.07 -1.33 -16.23
N ARG A 50 -11.05 -0.45 -15.23
CA ARG A 50 -10.30 0.81 -15.30
C ARG A 50 -9.37 0.94 -14.10
N GLU A 51 -8.40 1.85 -14.24
CA GLU A 51 -7.51 2.18 -13.15
C GLU A 51 -8.25 3.01 -12.10
N HIS A 52 -7.89 2.79 -10.83
CA HIS A 52 -8.32 3.63 -9.73
C HIS A 52 -7.11 4.37 -9.16
N PHE A 53 -7.23 5.70 -9.07
CA PHE A 53 -6.20 6.50 -8.44
C PHE A 53 -6.27 6.34 -6.92
N ALA A 54 -5.31 5.64 -6.35
CA ALA A 54 -5.33 5.30 -4.93
C ALA A 54 -4.83 6.42 -4.02
N GLY A 55 -4.11 7.38 -4.57
CA GLY A 55 -3.63 8.52 -3.81
C GLY A 55 -2.15 8.80 -4.04
N VAL A 56 -1.65 9.80 -3.32
CA VAL A 56 -0.26 10.23 -3.39
C VAL A 56 0.46 9.79 -2.11
N VAL A 57 1.66 9.26 -2.28
CA VAL A 57 2.52 8.88 -1.15
C VAL A 57 3.79 9.71 -1.26
N LEU A 58 4.15 10.37 -0.15
CA LEU A 58 5.40 11.11 -0.06
C LEU A 58 6.41 10.28 0.70
N CYS A 59 7.55 10.03 0.07
CA CYS A 59 8.61 9.19 0.63
C CYS A 59 9.93 9.94 0.65
N ALA A 60 10.79 9.55 1.59
CA ALA A 60 12.16 10.03 1.66
C ALA A 60 13.09 8.84 1.78
N GLN A 61 14.14 8.85 0.98
CA GLN A 61 15.16 7.81 1.06
C GLN A 61 16.03 8.05 2.29
N GLU A 62 16.22 7.02 3.09
CA GLU A 62 17.12 7.14 4.25
C GLU A 62 18.57 7.07 3.80
N ALA A 63 19.41 7.87 4.47
CA ALA A 63 20.81 8.01 4.09
C ALA A 63 21.63 6.75 4.35
N GLU A 64 21.21 5.92 5.30
CA GLU A 64 21.93 4.70 5.65
C GLU A 64 21.40 3.53 4.83
N SER A 65 22.22 3.07 3.89
CA SER A 65 21.96 1.84 3.18
C SER A 65 23.10 0.87 3.46
N TRP A 66 22.75 -0.36 3.80
CA TRP A 66 23.73 -1.43 4.01
C TRP A 66 23.74 -2.33 2.78
N GLY A 67 24.85 -2.31 2.03
CA GLY A 67 24.99 -3.11 0.83
C GLY A 67 23.97 -2.73 -0.23
N CYS A 68 23.19 -3.69 -0.70
CA CYS A 68 22.18 -3.48 -1.75
C CYS A 68 20.80 -3.12 -1.21
N PHE A 69 20.66 -3.00 0.13
CA PHE A 69 19.38 -2.68 0.73
C PHE A 69 19.22 -1.20 0.97
N GLY A 70 18.09 -0.65 0.49
CA GLY A 70 17.69 0.71 0.78
C GLY A 70 16.48 0.72 1.71
N ARG A 71 16.29 1.84 2.40
CA ARG A 71 15.11 2.07 3.24
C ARG A 71 14.41 3.32 2.73
N LEU A 72 13.12 3.18 2.46
CA LEU A 72 12.27 4.26 1.99
C LEU A 72 11.24 4.58 3.06
N ARG A 73 11.38 5.75 3.66
CA ARG A 73 10.50 6.18 4.74
C ARG A 73 9.26 6.84 4.16
N ILE A 74 8.09 6.36 4.54
CA ILE A 74 6.82 6.95 4.13
C ILE A 74 6.52 8.13 5.04
N ILE A 75 6.54 9.34 4.49
CA ILE A 75 6.31 10.57 5.23
C ILE A 75 4.83 10.91 5.27
N ASP A 76 4.13 10.75 4.14
CA ASP A 76 2.71 11.03 4.03
C ASP A 76 2.05 9.90 3.21
N GLY A 77 0.77 9.67 3.48
CA GLY A 77 0.04 8.55 2.88
C GLY A 77 0.16 7.27 3.68
N GLN A 78 0.61 7.34 4.92
CA GLN A 78 0.86 6.17 5.77
C GLN A 78 -0.41 5.36 6.02
N GLN A 79 -1.52 6.03 6.36
CA GLN A 79 -2.78 5.35 6.65
C GLN A 79 -3.28 4.56 5.45
N ARG A 80 -3.23 5.18 4.29
CA ARG A 80 -3.67 4.56 3.04
C ARG A 80 -2.78 3.38 2.67
N CYS A 81 -1.46 3.52 2.80
CA CYS A 81 -0.53 2.42 2.54
C CYS A 81 -0.79 1.23 3.45
N THR A 82 -1.02 1.49 4.74
CA THR A 82 -1.35 0.45 5.70
C THR A 82 -2.65 -0.25 5.31
N THR A 83 -3.69 0.52 5.00
CA THR A 83 -4.99 -0.03 4.62
C THR A 83 -4.90 -0.87 3.35
N LEU A 84 -4.21 -0.37 2.32
CA LEU A 84 -4.05 -1.12 1.07
C LEU A 84 -3.25 -2.40 1.26
N THR A 85 -2.22 -2.36 2.10
CA THR A 85 -1.44 -3.57 2.42
C THR A 85 -2.30 -4.61 3.12
N LEU A 86 -3.08 -4.19 4.11
CA LEU A 86 -4.01 -5.09 4.82
C LEU A 86 -5.06 -5.67 3.88
N LEU A 87 -5.56 -4.85 2.96
CA LEU A 87 -6.54 -5.30 1.96
C LEU A 87 -5.96 -6.39 1.07
N LEU A 88 -4.73 -6.20 0.59
CA LEU A 88 -4.05 -7.21 -0.24
C LEU A 88 -3.85 -8.52 0.53
N ILE A 89 -3.48 -8.44 1.80
CA ILE A 89 -3.33 -9.62 2.65
C ILE A 89 -4.68 -10.33 2.81
N ALA A 90 -5.75 -9.58 3.03
CA ALA A 90 -7.09 -10.15 3.19
C ALA A 90 -7.55 -10.86 1.90
N ILE A 91 -7.28 -10.26 0.74
CA ILE A 91 -7.61 -10.87 -0.55
C ILE A 91 -6.82 -12.16 -0.73
N ARG A 92 -5.52 -12.15 -0.45
CA ARG A 92 -4.69 -13.34 -0.54
C ARG A 92 -5.24 -14.47 0.35
N ASN A 93 -5.57 -14.15 1.60
CA ASN A 93 -6.07 -15.15 2.52
C ASN A 93 -7.41 -15.72 2.07
N ALA A 94 -8.29 -14.89 1.52
CA ALA A 94 -9.57 -15.34 0.99
C ALA A 94 -9.39 -16.29 -0.19
N LEU A 95 -8.45 -16.00 -1.08
CA LEU A 95 -8.13 -16.85 -2.22
C LEU A 95 -7.54 -18.18 -1.77
N ASP A 96 -6.66 -18.17 -0.77
CA ASP A 96 -6.06 -19.39 -0.23
C ASP A 96 -7.12 -20.29 0.41
N GLN A 97 -8.04 -19.71 1.18
CA GLN A 97 -9.15 -20.47 1.77
C GLN A 97 -10.04 -21.10 0.71
N ARG A 98 -10.29 -20.37 -0.37
CA ARG A 98 -11.09 -20.88 -1.48
C ARG A 98 -10.40 -22.07 -2.17
N ARG A 99 -9.08 -21.99 -2.33
CA ARG A 99 -8.30 -23.09 -2.91
C ARG A 99 -8.39 -24.35 -2.07
N VAL A 100 -8.35 -24.21 -0.75
CA VAL A 100 -8.41 -25.36 0.16
C VAL A 100 -9.78 -26.02 0.14
N ARG A 101 -10.86 -25.27 -0.09
CA ARG A 101 -12.22 -25.79 -0.14
C ARG A 101 -12.54 -26.52 -1.45
N ASP A 102 -11.85 -26.15 -2.50
CA ASP A 102 -12.01 -26.77 -3.81
C ASP A 102 -11.14 -28.02 -3.93
#